data_652a2d93446316a0f0041df306a12157
#
_entry.id   652a2d93446316a0f0041df306a12157
#
_cell.length_a   1.000
_cell.length_b   1.000
_cell.length_c   1.000
_cell.angle_alpha   90.00
_cell.angle_beta   90.00
_cell.angle_gamma   90.00
#
_symmetry.space_group_name_H-M   'P 1'
#
loop_
_entity.id
_entity.type
_entity.pdbx_description
1 polymer ?
#
loop_
_entity_poly.entity_id
_entity_poly.type
_entity_poly.pdbx_seq_one_letter_code
_entity_poly.pdbx_strand_id
1 'polypeptide(L)' 'MTHQDLLDHAFGARLTEERERLGLAVHELAHLAGITDYKQKRFENGSSVIPIDYLQALAARSDTNVLYIITGARNQ' A
#
# COMPACT_ATOMS: atom_id res chain seq x y z
N MET A 1 -18.67 -6.83 -9.68
CA MET A 1 -17.34 -6.28 -9.34
C MET A 1 -16.82 -5.49 -10.53
N THR A 2 -16.39 -4.26 -10.31
CA THR A 2 -15.90 -3.39 -11.38
C THR A 2 -14.40 -3.61 -11.59
N HIS A 3 -13.87 -3.10 -12.72
CA HIS A 3 -12.44 -3.11 -13.00
C HIS A 3 -11.67 -2.36 -11.90
N GLN A 4 -12.21 -1.23 -11.42
CA GLN A 4 -11.57 -0.47 -10.34
C GLN A 4 -11.51 -1.27 -9.04
N ASP A 5 -12.55 -2.02 -8.72
CA ASP A 5 -12.54 -2.88 -7.51
C ASP A 5 -11.45 -3.94 -7.59
N LEU A 6 -11.25 -4.54 -8.76
CA LEU A 6 -10.20 -5.52 -8.96
C LEU A 6 -8.81 -4.88 -8.79
N LEU A 7 -8.61 -3.66 -9.31
CA LEU A 7 -7.36 -2.93 -9.14
C LEU A 7 -7.11 -2.57 -7.68
N ASP A 8 -8.15 -2.12 -6.97
CA ASP A 8 -8.01 -1.77 -5.55
C ASP A 8 -7.59 -2.98 -4.72
N HIS A 9 -8.17 -4.14 -4.99
CA HIS A 9 -7.79 -5.38 -4.32
C HIS A 9 -6.35 -5.77 -4.65
N ALA A 10 -5.95 -5.66 -5.91
CA ALA A 10 -4.59 -5.98 -6.34
C ALA A 10 -3.57 -5.05 -5.68
N PHE A 11 -3.83 -3.75 -5.68
CA PHE A 11 -2.95 -2.76 -5.06
C PHE A 11 -2.86 -3.00 -3.54
N GLY A 12 -4.00 -3.25 -2.89
CA GLY A 12 -4.05 -3.51 -1.46
C GLY A 12 -3.26 -4.76 -1.06
N ALA A 13 -3.39 -5.83 -1.83
CA ALA A 13 -2.64 -7.06 -1.59
C ALA A 13 -1.14 -6.84 -1.73
N ARG A 14 -0.71 -6.08 -2.73
CA ARG A 14 0.71 -5.78 -2.94
C ARG A 14 1.25 -4.84 -1.86
N LEU A 15 0.42 -3.91 -1.38
CA LEU A 15 0.78 -3.06 -0.26
C LEU A 15 1.02 -3.91 0.99
N THR A 16 0.14 -4.86 1.27
CA THR A 16 0.30 -5.79 2.39
C THR A 16 1.58 -6.59 2.26
N GLU A 17 1.87 -7.11 1.06
CA GLU A 17 3.11 -7.85 0.81
C GLU A 17 4.34 -7.01 1.11
N GLU A 18 4.35 -5.75 0.66
CA GLU A 18 5.48 -4.86 0.90
C GLU A 18 5.64 -4.54 2.38
N ARG A 19 4.54 -4.29 3.09
CA ARG A 19 4.59 -4.06 4.53
C ARG A 19 5.20 -5.26 5.25
N GLU A 20 4.74 -6.47 4.88
CA GLU A 20 5.24 -7.70 5.49
C GLU A 20 6.71 -7.96 5.14
N ARG A 21 7.10 -7.67 3.90
CA ARG A 21 8.51 -7.78 3.48
C ARG A 21 9.42 -6.91 4.33
N LEU A 22 8.94 -5.71 4.69
CA LEU A 22 9.70 -4.77 5.52
C LEU A 22 9.67 -5.13 7.00
N GLY A 23 8.87 -6.13 7.39
CA GLY A 23 8.74 -6.54 8.78
C GLY A 23 7.94 -5.56 9.63
N LEU A 24 7.06 -4.77 9.01
CA LEU A 24 6.32 -3.72 9.71
C LEU A 24 4.91 -4.16 10.04
N ALA A 25 4.43 -3.76 11.23
CA ALA A 25 3.03 -3.90 11.58
C ALA A 25 2.21 -2.81 10.85
N VAL A 26 0.89 -3.01 10.79
CA VAL A 26 -0.03 -2.04 10.15
C VAL A 26 0.19 -0.63 10.71
N HIS A 27 0.23 -0.49 12.05
CA HIS A 27 0.38 0.83 12.67
C HIS A 27 1.73 1.48 12.37
N GLU A 28 2.76 0.68 12.15
CA GLU A 28 4.09 1.21 11.86
C GLU A 28 4.14 1.85 10.48
N LEU A 29 3.61 1.18 9.47
CA LEU A 29 3.58 1.74 8.13
C LEU A 29 2.61 2.92 8.04
N ALA A 30 1.45 2.81 8.70
CA ALA A 30 0.50 3.91 8.77
C ALA A 30 1.14 5.16 9.36
N HIS A 31 1.90 5.00 10.45
CA HIS A 31 2.60 6.12 11.09
C HIS A 31 3.60 6.77 10.14
N LEU A 32 4.40 5.96 9.44
CA LEU A 32 5.37 6.49 8.48
C LEU A 32 4.69 7.30 7.38
N ALA A 33 3.52 6.85 6.93
CA ALA A 33 2.78 7.53 5.88
C ALA A 33 1.92 8.70 6.38
N GLY A 34 1.80 8.86 7.70
CA GLY A 34 1.02 9.94 8.28
C GLY A 34 -0.48 9.74 8.21
N ILE A 35 -0.95 8.49 8.24
CA ILE A 35 -2.37 8.15 8.20
C ILE A 35 -2.74 7.29 9.41
N THR A 36 -4.06 7.08 9.60
CA THR A 36 -4.56 6.24 10.68
C THR A 36 -4.43 4.76 10.35
N ASP A 37 -4.39 3.92 11.38
CA ASP A 37 -4.42 2.46 11.23
C ASP A 37 -5.66 2.02 10.45
N TYR A 38 -6.78 2.67 10.70
CA TYR A 38 -8.04 2.38 10.02
C TYR A 38 -7.91 2.57 8.51
N LYS A 39 -7.33 3.70 8.08
CA LYS A 39 -7.10 3.96 6.66
C LYS A 39 -6.13 2.96 6.05
N GLN A 40 -5.06 2.64 6.78
CA GLN A 40 -4.08 1.66 6.31
C GLN A 40 -4.75 0.30 6.05
N LYS A 41 -5.59 -0.15 6.97
CA LYS A 41 -6.30 -1.41 6.81
C LYS A 41 -7.24 -1.38 5.61
N ARG A 42 -7.94 -0.25 5.39
CA ARG A 42 -8.83 -0.12 4.24
C ARG A 42 -8.08 -0.13 2.91
N PHE A 43 -6.90 0.45 2.87
CA PHE A 43 -6.05 0.37 1.67
C PHE A 43 -5.60 -1.07 1.42
N GLU A 44 -5.16 -1.76 2.47
CA GLU A 44 -4.64 -3.14 2.33
C GLU A 44 -5.73 -4.15 1.94
N ASN A 45 -6.96 -3.95 2.40
CA ASN A 45 -8.05 -4.89 2.07
C ASN A 45 -8.81 -4.51 0.81
N GLY A 46 -8.41 -3.44 0.12
CA GLY A 46 -9.04 -3.02 -1.13
C GLY A 46 -10.34 -2.27 -0.96
N SER A 47 -10.69 -1.84 0.26
CA SER A 47 -11.95 -1.13 0.53
C SER A 47 -11.89 0.34 0.16
N SER A 48 -10.70 0.90 -0.04
CA SER A 48 -10.51 2.30 -0.42
C SER A 48 -9.46 2.41 -1.49
N VAL A 49 -9.63 3.37 -2.38
CA VAL A 49 -8.63 3.70 -3.39
C VAL A 49 -7.40 4.26 -2.70
N ILE A 50 -6.22 3.78 -3.09
CA ILE A 50 -4.94 4.26 -2.56
C ILE A 50 -4.59 5.56 -3.31
N PRO A 51 -4.50 6.71 -2.61
CA PRO A 51 -4.21 7.97 -3.29
C PRO A 51 -2.71 8.13 -3.58
N ILE A 52 -2.42 8.96 -4.58
CA ILE A 52 -1.04 9.23 -5.01
C ILE A 52 -0.19 9.80 -3.87
N ASP A 53 -0.74 10.70 -3.07
CA ASP A 53 0.02 11.32 -1.98
C ASP A 53 0.44 10.32 -0.90
N TYR A 54 -0.38 9.28 -0.67
CA TYR A 54 0.00 8.18 0.22
C TYR A 54 1.21 7.42 -0.34
N LEU A 55 1.17 7.10 -1.65
CA LEU A 55 2.28 6.41 -2.30
C LEU A 55 3.55 7.26 -2.29
N GLN A 56 3.43 8.56 -2.48
CA GLN A 56 4.57 9.48 -2.39
C GLN A 56 5.17 9.47 -0.98
N ALA A 57 4.33 9.45 0.05
CA ALA A 57 4.79 9.39 1.44
C ALA A 57 5.55 8.08 1.70
N LEU A 58 5.04 6.95 1.20
CA LEU A 58 5.74 5.67 1.34
C LEU A 58 7.09 5.70 0.64
N ALA A 59 7.15 6.25 -0.56
CA ALA A 59 8.40 6.33 -1.32
C ALA A 59 9.43 7.20 -0.61
N ALA A 60 8.98 8.27 0.05
CA ALA A 60 9.87 9.22 0.72
C ALA A 60 10.31 8.74 2.11
N ARG A 61 9.49 7.96 2.81
CA ARG A 61 9.66 7.68 4.23
C ARG A 61 9.88 6.21 4.58
N SER A 62 9.88 5.34 3.57
CA SER A 62 10.07 3.90 3.79
C SER A 62 10.78 3.28 2.60
N ASP A 63 11.16 2.03 2.74
CA ASP A 63 11.75 1.25 1.65
C ASP A 63 10.70 0.48 0.84
N THR A 64 9.46 0.93 0.88
CA THR A 64 8.37 0.34 0.12
C THR A 64 8.66 0.44 -1.38
N ASN A 65 8.50 -0.67 -2.08
CA ASN A 65 8.59 -0.68 -3.54
C ASN A 65 7.25 -0.24 -4.13
N VAL A 66 7.09 1.07 -4.29
CA VAL A 66 5.83 1.65 -4.80
C VAL A 66 5.56 1.20 -6.22
N LEU A 67 6.60 1.06 -7.04
CA LEU A 67 6.44 0.60 -8.41
C LEU A 67 5.85 -0.81 -8.45
N TYR A 68 6.27 -1.69 -7.56
CA TYR A 68 5.68 -3.02 -7.45
C TYR A 68 4.18 -2.95 -7.10
N ILE A 69 3.80 -2.07 -6.19
CA ILE A 69 2.39 -1.92 -5.82
C ILE A 69 1.56 -1.55 -7.05
N ILE A 70 2.05 -0.63 -7.86
CA ILE A 70 1.33 -0.12 -9.04
C ILE A 70 1.33 -1.14 -10.18
N THR A 71 2.47 -1.74 -10.47
CA THR A 71 2.65 -2.56 -11.68
C THR A 71 2.53 -4.06 -11.45
N GLY A 72 2.73 -4.51 -10.22
CA GLY A 72 2.81 -5.94 -9.92
C GLY A 72 4.11 -6.59 -10.35
N ALA A 73 5.08 -5.81 -10.82
CA ALA A 73 6.36 -6.34 -11.28
C ALA A 73 7.49 -5.86 -10.36
N ARG A 74 8.29 -6.80 -9.88
CA ARG A 74 9.48 -6.46 -9.09
C ARG A 74 10.67 -6.32 -10.02
N ASN A 75 11.37 -5.20 -9.89
CA ASN A 75 12.63 -5.00 -10.59
C ASN A 75 13.73 -5.77 -9.89
N GLN A 76 14.49 -6.48 -10.67
CA GLN A 76 15.65 -7.23 -10.22
C GLN A 76 16.91 -6.38 -10.34
#